data_f68a81357c9d9851408a6efcd17bbc2c
#
_entry.id   f68a81357c9d9851408a6efcd17bbc2c
#
_cell.length_a   1.000
_cell.length_b   1.000
_cell.length_c   1.000
_cell.angle_alpha   90.00
_cell.angle_beta   90.00
_cell.angle_gamma   90.00
#
_symmetry.space_group_name_H-M   'P 1'
#
loop_
_entity.id
_entity.type
_entity.pdbx_description
1 polymer ?
#
loop_
_entity_poly.entity_id
_entity_poly.type
_entity_poly.pdbx_seq_one_letter_code
_entity_poly.pdbx_strand_id
1 'polypeptide(L)'
;GTDATTFSELALSYYDLGESVVDTNGKKVCPIDSNLTCASSYALIIGDGDFNSGIEQGKTNITNLAANDVITIMVGYGPGITATGKATFNEMAILGDPGKIASKGETPTAIFASTPRELKTELISILSSLTNKSFSFTAPAISATIEEGGSLYQATFKYKRTKEWEGDLTKVKIDSEGRVD
;
A
#
# COMPACT_ATOMS: atom_id res chain seq x y z
N GLY A 1 6.81 10.42 26.37
CA GLY A 1 6.18 10.82 25.13
C GLY A 1 6.73 10.04 23.97
N THR A 2 5.98 9.93 22.90
CA THR A 2 6.39 9.20 21.69
C THR A 2 7.14 10.17 20.76
N ASP A 3 8.33 9.78 20.32
CA ASP A 3 9.12 10.52 19.34
C ASP A 3 8.84 9.99 17.93
N ALA A 4 8.40 10.88 17.05
CA ALA A 4 8.07 10.49 15.66
C ALA A 4 9.31 10.15 14.83
N THR A 5 10.50 10.64 15.21
CA THR A 5 11.77 10.30 14.56
C THR A 5 12.09 8.82 14.74
N THR A 6 11.94 8.29 15.94
CA THR A 6 12.38 6.92 16.28
C THR A 6 11.71 5.85 15.43
N PHE A 7 10.38 5.87 15.28
CA PHE A 7 9.70 4.84 14.50
C PHE A 7 9.94 5.01 12.99
N SER A 8 10.04 6.26 12.54
CA SER A 8 10.22 6.55 11.11
C SER A 8 11.65 6.23 10.64
N GLU A 9 12.65 6.46 11.46
CA GLU A 9 14.04 6.02 11.19
C GLU A 9 14.15 4.50 11.20
N LEU A 10 13.47 3.83 12.14
CA LEU A 10 13.42 2.37 12.16
C LEU A 10 12.80 1.82 10.87
N ALA A 11 11.72 2.43 10.38
CA ALA A 11 11.10 2.03 9.13
C ALA A 11 12.04 2.25 7.93
N LEU A 12 12.71 3.40 7.84
CA LEU A 12 13.70 3.64 6.79
C LEU A 12 14.82 2.60 6.83
N SER A 13 15.37 2.34 8.01
CA SER A 13 16.45 1.36 8.21
C SER A 13 16.01 -0.05 7.81
N TYR A 14 14.78 -0.44 8.16
CA TYR A 14 14.21 -1.74 7.79
C TYR A 14 14.07 -1.91 6.27
N TYR A 15 13.73 -0.86 5.55
CA TYR A 15 13.64 -0.86 4.09
C TYR A 15 14.96 -0.53 3.38
N ASP A 16 16.09 -0.49 4.09
CA ASP A 16 17.44 -0.16 3.58
C ASP A 16 17.51 1.24 2.93
N LEU A 17 16.68 2.16 3.41
CA LEU A 17 16.61 3.57 2.99
C LEU A 17 17.32 4.52 3.98
N GLY A 18 17.94 3.96 5.01
CA GLY A 18 18.71 4.63 6.06
C GLY A 18 19.90 3.78 6.48
N GLU A 19 20.22 3.77 7.79
CA GLU A 19 21.21 2.84 8.32
C GLU A 19 20.67 1.40 8.21
N SER A 20 21.43 0.53 7.56
CA SER A 20 20.99 -0.85 7.30
C SER A 20 20.82 -1.65 8.58
N VAL A 21 19.66 -2.27 8.76
CA VAL A 21 19.44 -3.29 9.79
C VAL A 21 20.10 -4.58 9.34
N VAL A 22 20.90 -5.16 10.22
CA VAL A 22 21.55 -6.45 9.97
C VAL A 22 21.03 -7.49 10.97
N ASP A 23 20.93 -8.72 10.53
CA ASP A 23 20.59 -9.86 11.40
C ASP A 23 21.79 -10.24 12.30
N THR A 24 21.60 -11.25 13.15
CA THR A 24 22.64 -11.75 14.06
C THR A 24 23.89 -12.30 13.34
N ASN A 25 23.83 -12.53 12.03
CA ASN A 25 24.91 -13.00 11.18
C ASN A 25 25.55 -11.87 10.36
N GLY A 26 25.14 -10.62 10.58
CA GLY A 26 25.61 -9.45 9.84
C GLY A 26 25.02 -9.32 8.42
N LYS A 27 23.97 -10.09 8.07
CA LYS A 27 23.29 -9.97 6.80
C LYS A 27 22.27 -8.85 6.85
N LYS A 28 22.24 -8.00 5.84
CA LYS A 28 21.20 -6.97 5.69
C LYS A 28 19.82 -7.59 5.68
N VAL A 29 18.91 -7.03 6.47
CA VAL A 29 17.48 -7.38 6.47
C VAL A 29 16.77 -6.31 5.69
N CYS A 30 16.46 -6.59 4.43
CA CYS A 30 15.61 -5.73 3.61
C CYS A 30 14.41 -6.57 3.13
N PRO A 31 13.17 -6.17 3.41
CA PRO A 31 11.99 -6.92 3.01
C PRO A 31 11.65 -6.74 1.53
N ILE A 32 12.29 -5.78 0.86
CA ILE A 32 12.05 -5.53 -0.57
C ILE A 32 12.83 -6.56 -1.37
N ASP A 33 12.12 -7.46 -2.04
CA ASP A 33 12.71 -8.37 -3.02
C ASP A 33 12.63 -7.69 -4.39
N SER A 34 13.78 -7.27 -4.91
CA SER A 34 13.90 -6.62 -6.22
C SER A 34 13.46 -7.51 -7.40
N ASN A 35 13.31 -8.82 -7.19
CA ASN A 35 12.79 -9.75 -8.18
C ASN A 35 11.26 -9.77 -8.23
N LEU A 36 10.58 -9.21 -7.23
CA LEU A 36 9.13 -9.15 -7.12
C LEU A 36 8.62 -7.79 -7.60
N THR A 37 8.49 -7.60 -8.89
CA THR A 37 8.06 -6.33 -9.52
C THR A 37 6.62 -5.92 -9.18
N CYS A 38 5.81 -6.82 -8.62
CA CYS A 38 4.40 -6.58 -8.28
C CYS A 38 4.14 -6.58 -6.76
N ALA A 39 5.18 -6.66 -5.93
CA ALA A 39 5.03 -6.60 -4.48
C ALA A 39 4.86 -5.15 -4.00
N SER A 40 3.82 -4.90 -3.19
CA SER A 40 3.64 -3.61 -2.53
C SER A 40 4.19 -3.67 -1.12
N SER A 41 4.94 -2.65 -0.72
CA SER A 41 5.54 -2.53 0.61
C SER A 41 4.71 -1.59 1.48
N TYR A 42 4.49 -1.96 2.74
CA TYR A 42 3.67 -1.20 3.67
C TYR A 42 4.34 -1.06 5.03
N ALA A 43 4.34 0.15 5.58
CA ALA A 43 4.69 0.44 6.95
C ALA A 43 3.39 0.73 7.74
N LEU A 44 3.03 -0.14 8.69
CA LEU A 44 1.88 0.08 9.58
C LEU A 44 2.39 0.63 10.90
N ILE A 45 2.00 1.86 11.22
CA ILE A 45 2.42 2.58 12.42
C ILE A 45 1.22 2.72 13.36
N ILE A 46 1.34 2.18 14.57
CA ILE A 46 0.30 2.24 15.59
C ILE A 46 0.83 3.06 16.76
N GLY A 47 0.17 4.18 17.06
CA GLY A 47 0.49 5.04 18.20
C GLY A 47 -0.68 5.15 19.18
N ASP A 48 -0.37 5.21 20.48
CA ASP A 48 -1.34 5.27 21.59
C ASP A 48 -1.50 6.66 22.21
N GLY A 49 -0.87 7.66 21.64
CA GLY A 49 -0.90 9.04 22.12
C GLY A 49 -0.34 10.02 21.08
N ASP A 50 -0.28 11.29 21.47
CA ASP A 50 0.30 12.33 20.62
C ASP A 50 1.81 12.16 20.51
N PHE A 51 2.36 12.52 19.36
CA PHE A 51 3.81 12.68 19.20
C PHE A 51 4.25 13.96 19.91
N ASN A 52 5.25 13.86 20.79
CA ASN A 52 5.74 14.97 21.58
C ASN A 52 7.00 15.62 21.00
N SER A 53 7.70 14.93 20.11
CA SER A 53 8.93 15.37 19.47
C SER A 53 9.10 14.73 18.09
N GLY A 54 10.05 15.26 17.33
CA GLY A 54 10.48 14.69 16.05
C GLY A 54 9.44 14.70 14.92
N ILE A 55 8.34 15.47 15.04
CA ILE A 55 7.21 15.43 14.10
C ILE A 55 7.65 15.77 12.67
N GLU A 56 8.41 16.84 12.48
CA GLU A 56 8.86 17.26 11.14
C GLU A 56 9.86 16.28 10.54
N GLN A 57 10.76 15.72 11.35
CA GLN A 57 11.66 14.66 10.89
C GLN A 57 10.87 13.39 10.55
N GLY A 58 9.87 13.02 11.37
CA GLY A 58 8.97 11.92 11.09
C GLY A 58 8.21 12.07 9.76
N LYS A 59 7.68 13.26 9.49
CA LYS A 59 7.04 13.58 8.20
C LYS A 59 8.01 13.46 7.03
N THR A 60 9.22 13.95 7.17
CA THR A 60 10.28 13.83 6.16
C THR A 60 10.60 12.37 5.87
N ASN A 61 10.77 11.57 6.91
CA ASN A 61 11.07 10.14 6.79
C ASN A 61 9.93 9.36 6.12
N ILE A 62 8.67 9.66 6.46
CA ILE A 62 7.48 9.07 5.82
C ILE A 62 7.42 9.46 4.34
N THR A 63 7.75 10.69 3.99
CA THR A 63 7.82 11.13 2.59
C THR A 63 8.91 10.37 1.83
N ASN A 64 10.06 10.11 2.46
CA ASN A 64 11.11 9.29 1.88
C ASN A 64 10.69 7.83 1.68
N LEU A 65 9.94 7.25 2.61
CA LEU A 65 9.34 5.92 2.44
C LEU A 65 8.42 5.91 1.22
N ALA A 66 7.51 6.86 1.12
CA ALA A 66 6.57 6.96 0.00
C ALA A 66 7.27 7.17 -1.36
N ALA A 67 8.35 7.94 -1.40
CA ALA A 67 9.18 8.13 -2.60
C ALA A 67 9.89 6.84 -3.06
N ASN A 68 9.97 5.83 -2.19
CA ASN A 68 10.52 4.50 -2.47
C ASN A 68 9.44 3.40 -2.47
N ASP A 69 8.22 3.76 -2.83
CA ASP A 69 7.08 2.84 -2.98
C ASP A 69 6.68 2.09 -1.69
N VAL A 70 7.04 2.63 -0.52
CA VAL A 70 6.60 2.12 0.78
C VAL A 70 5.44 2.96 1.28
N ILE A 71 4.24 2.40 1.26
CA ILE A 71 3.01 3.08 1.71
C ILE A 71 2.95 3.05 3.24
N THR A 72 2.79 4.21 3.88
CA THR A 72 2.65 4.30 5.34
C THR A 72 1.19 4.42 5.74
N ILE A 73 0.74 3.51 6.60
CA ILE A 73 -0.61 3.49 7.18
C ILE A 73 -0.52 3.90 8.65
N MET A 74 -1.21 4.99 9.01
CA MET A 74 -1.22 5.52 10.37
C MET A 74 -2.45 5.06 11.12
N VAL A 75 -2.26 4.49 12.31
CA VAL A 75 -3.32 4.04 13.21
C VAL A 75 -3.12 4.66 14.58
N GLY A 76 -4.10 5.44 15.03
CA GLY A 76 -4.17 5.97 16.39
C GLY A 76 -5.04 5.09 17.28
N TYR A 77 -4.52 4.70 18.45
CA TYR A 77 -5.22 3.83 19.38
C TYR A 77 -5.40 4.47 20.76
N GLY A 78 -6.62 4.39 21.27
CA GLY A 78 -6.93 4.81 22.63
C GLY A 78 -7.38 6.27 22.77
N PRO A 79 -7.76 6.65 24.01
CA PRO A 79 -8.32 7.99 24.30
C PRO A 79 -7.24 9.08 24.46
N GLY A 80 -5.96 8.71 24.44
CA GLY A 80 -4.84 9.63 24.70
C GLY A 80 -4.49 10.55 23.53
N ILE A 81 -5.11 10.39 22.37
CA ILE A 81 -4.81 11.18 21.17
C ILE A 81 -5.72 12.40 21.14
N THR A 82 -5.13 13.60 21.23
CA THR A 82 -5.85 14.87 21.18
C THR A 82 -6.28 15.22 19.74
N ALA A 83 -7.08 16.28 19.60
CA ALA A 83 -7.45 16.79 18.28
C ALA A 83 -6.22 17.19 17.44
N THR A 84 -5.20 17.77 18.08
CA THR A 84 -3.92 18.12 17.44
C THR A 84 -3.15 16.87 17.04
N GLY A 85 -3.10 15.86 17.92
CA GLY A 85 -2.50 14.58 17.58
C GLY A 85 -3.16 13.90 16.39
N LYS A 86 -4.50 13.88 16.33
CA LYS A 86 -5.25 13.36 15.18
C LYS A 86 -4.92 14.10 13.87
N ALA A 87 -4.75 15.43 13.94
CA ALA A 87 -4.33 16.19 12.77
C ALA A 87 -2.93 15.76 12.29
N THR A 88 -1.97 15.60 13.21
CA THR A 88 -0.62 15.12 12.89
C THR A 88 -0.63 13.72 12.28
N PHE A 89 -1.40 12.77 12.83
CA PHE A 89 -1.58 11.44 12.25
C PHE A 89 -2.16 11.48 10.83
N ASN A 90 -3.15 12.35 10.59
CA ASN A 90 -3.73 12.52 9.26
C ASN A 90 -2.73 13.13 8.26
N GLU A 91 -1.95 14.12 8.65
CA GLU A 91 -0.89 14.69 7.82
C GLU A 91 0.14 13.62 7.43
N MET A 92 0.57 12.80 8.39
CA MET A 92 1.48 11.69 8.13
C MET A 92 0.86 10.63 7.22
N ALA A 93 -0.43 10.33 7.34
CA ALA A 93 -1.14 9.42 6.44
C ALA A 93 -1.20 9.94 5.00
N ILE A 94 -1.41 11.24 4.82
CA ILE A 94 -1.40 11.91 3.50
C ILE A 94 -0.01 11.80 2.86
N LEU A 95 1.04 12.11 3.61
CA LEU A 95 2.42 12.01 3.15
C LEU A 95 2.83 10.57 2.83
N GLY A 96 2.26 9.61 3.55
CA GLY A 96 2.58 8.20 3.45
C GLY A 96 1.93 7.46 2.26
N ASP A 97 0.89 8.03 1.62
CA ASP A 97 0.23 7.42 0.45
C ASP A 97 -0.19 8.48 -0.59
N PRO A 98 0.78 9.21 -1.18
CA PRO A 98 0.47 10.22 -2.20
C PRO A 98 -0.13 9.60 -3.47
N GLY A 99 0.15 8.32 -3.74
CA GLY A 99 -0.37 7.58 -4.88
C GLY A 99 -1.89 7.39 -4.83
N LYS A 100 -2.48 7.32 -3.65
CA LYS A 100 -3.93 7.24 -3.48
C LYS A 100 -4.63 8.51 -3.96
N ILE A 101 -4.03 9.67 -3.69
CA ILE A 101 -4.53 10.97 -4.17
C ILE A 101 -4.43 11.03 -5.69
N ALA A 102 -3.26 10.67 -6.24
CA ALA A 102 -3.01 10.77 -7.68
C ALA A 102 -3.86 9.78 -8.49
N SER A 103 -4.06 8.55 -8.00
CA SER A 103 -4.74 7.49 -8.75
C SER A 103 -6.26 7.44 -8.55
N LYS A 104 -6.76 7.85 -7.38
CA LYS A 104 -8.18 7.72 -7.02
C LYS A 104 -8.85 9.04 -6.64
N GLY A 105 -8.10 10.13 -6.47
CA GLY A 105 -8.61 11.38 -5.96
C GLY A 105 -9.08 11.32 -4.50
N GLU A 106 -8.68 10.26 -3.76
CA GLU A 106 -9.05 10.05 -2.36
C GLU A 106 -7.93 10.52 -1.44
N THR A 107 -8.26 11.34 -0.44
CA THR A 107 -7.28 11.77 0.58
C THR A 107 -7.08 10.65 1.59
N PRO A 108 -5.85 10.13 1.77
CA PRO A 108 -5.54 9.19 2.84
C PRO A 108 -5.85 9.80 4.21
N THR A 109 -6.40 9.01 5.11
CA THR A 109 -6.68 9.43 6.49
C THR A 109 -6.13 8.39 7.46
N ALA A 110 -5.68 8.85 8.62
CA ALA A 110 -5.33 7.96 9.71
C ALA A 110 -6.58 7.27 10.26
N ILE A 111 -6.41 6.07 10.75
CA ILE A 111 -7.46 5.26 11.36
C ILE A 111 -7.39 5.45 12.86
N PHE A 112 -8.54 5.67 13.51
CA PHE A 112 -8.60 5.84 14.97
C PHE A 112 -9.49 4.79 15.59
N ALA A 113 -8.96 4.10 16.62
CA ALA A 113 -9.68 3.10 17.39
C ALA A 113 -9.59 3.42 18.88
N SER A 114 -10.71 3.43 19.58
CA SER A 114 -10.78 3.75 21.03
C SER A 114 -10.75 2.51 21.91
N THR A 115 -11.08 1.36 21.35
CA THR A 115 -11.17 0.08 22.05
C THR A 115 -10.36 -1.01 21.34
N PRO A 116 -9.92 -2.09 22.05
CA PRO A 116 -9.22 -3.21 21.44
C PRO A 116 -10.06 -3.90 20.35
N ARG A 117 -11.37 -3.90 20.49
CA ARG A 117 -12.30 -4.50 19.51
C ARG A 117 -12.31 -3.69 18.21
N GLU A 118 -12.39 -2.37 18.32
CA GLU A 118 -12.31 -1.47 17.16
C GLU A 118 -10.96 -1.61 16.47
N LEU A 119 -9.86 -1.58 17.23
CA LEU A 119 -8.51 -1.76 16.68
C LEU A 119 -8.41 -3.07 15.91
N LYS A 120 -8.89 -4.18 16.46
CA LYS A 120 -8.91 -5.47 15.77
C LYS A 120 -9.71 -5.42 14.47
N THR A 121 -10.88 -4.79 14.48
CA THR A 121 -11.74 -4.65 13.31
C THR A 121 -11.06 -3.84 12.21
N GLU A 122 -10.46 -2.71 12.57
CA GLU A 122 -9.75 -1.85 11.65
C GLU A 122 -8.50 -2.54 11.05
N LEU A 123 -7.72 -3.23 11.87
CA LEU A 123 -6.56 -4.00 11.39
C LEU A 123 -6.97 -5.10 10.41
N ILE A 124 -8.06 -5.82 10.69
CA ILE A 124 -8.60 -6.83 9.76
C ILE A 124 -9.05 -6.16 8.45
N SER A 125 -9.73 -5.01 8.52
CA SER A 125 -10.15 -4.23 7.36
C SER A 125 -8.96 -3.80 6.50
N ILE A 126 -7.92 -3.23 7.13
CA ILE A 126 -6.67 -2.86 6.45
C ILE A 126 -6.07 -4.08 5.73
N LEU A 127 -5.80 -5.16 6.46
CA LEU A 127 -5.19 -6.37 5.90
C LEU A 127 -6.03 -6.95 4.77
N SER A 128 -7.35 -6.96 4.90
CA SER A 128 -8.26 -7.42 3.85
C SER A 128 -8.18 -6.52 2.61
N SER A 129 -8.11 -5.21 2.78
CA SER A 129 -8.00 -4.26 1.67
C SER A 129 -6.65 -4.41 0.93
N LEU A 130 -5.57 -4.70 1.64
CA LEU A 130 -4.24 -4.92 1.06
C LEU A 130 -4.16 -6.25 0.29
N THR A 131 -4.83 -7.30 0.79
CA THR A 131 -4.84 -8.63 0.15
C THR A 131 -5.84 -8.75 -0.99
N ASN A 132 -6.87 -7.91 -1.03
CA ASN A 132 -7.89 -7.90 -2.09
C ASN A 132 -7.52 -7.03 -3.30
N LYS A 133 -6.31 -6.48 -3.38
CA LYS A 133 -5.84 -5.82 -4.59
C LYS A 133 -5.82 -6.85 -5.72
N SER A 134 -6.76 -6.71 -6.66
CA SER A 134 -6.81 -7.54 -7.86
C SER A 134 -5.59 -7.23 -8.72
N PHE A 135 -4.69 -8.18 -8.84
CA PHE A 135 -3.63 -8.11 -9.85
C PHE A 135 -4.27 -8.48 -11.18
N SER A 136 -4.53 -7.51 -12.03
CA SER A 136 -4.90 -7.80 -13.41
C SER A 136 -3.62 -7.85 -14.25
N PHE A 137 -3.22 -9.05 -14.63
CA PHE A 137 -2.24 -9.22 -15.70
C PHE A 137 -3.01 -9.20 -17.01
N THR A 138 -2.99 -8.09 -17.73
CA THR A 138 -3.49 -8.03 -19.09
C THR A 138 -2.30 -7.97 -20.04
N ALA A 139 -1.90 -9.12 -20.54
CA ALA A 139 -1.25 -9.15 -21.85
C ALA A 139 -2.37 -9.31 -22.87
N PRO A 140 -2.70 -8.30 -23.69
CA PRO A 140 -3.65 -8.48 -24.76
C PRO A 140 -3.05 -9.45 -25.77
N ALA A 141 -3.61 -10.65 -25.87
CA ALA A 141 -3.28 -11.57 -26.95
C ALA A 141 -4.06 -11.11 -28.19
N ILE A 142 -3.39 -10.41 -29.08
CA ILE A 142 -3.93 -10.09 -30.41
C ILE A 142 -3.68 -11.30 -31.28
N SER A 143 -4.73 -11.90 -31.83
CA SER A 143 -4.59 -12.92 -32.86
C SER A 143 -3.96 -12.28 -34.08
N ALA A 144 -2.83 -12.81 -34.55
CA ALA A 144 -2.06 -12.28 -35.67
C ALA A 144 -2.73 -12.45 -37.06
N THR A 145 -3.90 -13.06 -37.14
CA THR A 145 -4.71 -13.16 -38.35
C THR A 145 -5.93 -12.26 -38.24
N ILE A 146 -5.84 -11.06 -38.79
CA ILE A 146 -6.98 -10.18 -39.06
C ILE A 146 -7.63 -10.66 -40.34
N GLU A 147 -8.41 -11.72 -40.30
CA GLU A 147 -9.52 -11.92 -41.22
C GLU A 147 -10.70 -11.11 -40.62
N GLU A 148 -11.53 -10.52 -41.50
CA GLU A 148 -12.65 -9.64 -41.13
C GLU A 148 -13.37 -10.09 -39.86
N GLY A 149 -13.29 -9.27 -38.79
CA GLY A 149 -13.87 -9.57 -37.47
C GLY A 149 -12.89 -10.11 -36.43
N GLY A 150 -11.77 -9.45 -36.22
CA GLY A 150 -10.79 -9.78 -35.20
C GLY A 150 -11.42 -9.82 -33.78
N SER A 151 -10.91 -10.69 -32.92
CA SER A 151 -11.33 -10.76 -31.53
C SER A 151 -10.14 -10.53 -30.62
N LEU A 152 -10.32 -9.67 -29.63
CA LEU A 152 -9.39 -9.45 -28.54
C LEU A 152 -9.78 -10.33 -27.36
N TYR A 153 -8.84 -11.09 -26.82
CA TYR A 153 -9.05 -11.89 -25.61
C TYR A 153 -8.30 -11.25 -24.46
N GLN A 154 -9.04 -10.94 -23.38
CA GLN A 154 -8.49 -10.37 -22.16
C GLN A 154 -8.66 -11.38 -21.02
N ALA A 155 -7.54 -11.84 -20.47
CA ALA A 155 -7.53 -12.69 -19.29
C ALA A 155 -7.26 -11.85 -18.04
N THR A 156 -8.11 -11.98 -17.04
CA THR A 156 -7.94 -11.38 -15.72
C THR A 156 -7.93 -12.47 -14.65
N PHE A 157 -7.03 -12.37 -13.69
CA PHE A 157 -6.94 -13.32 -12.58
C PHE A 157 -7.17 -12.60 -11.26
N LYS A 158 -8.05 -13.15 -10.44
CA LYS A 158 -8.28 -12.68 -9.06
C LYS A 158 -7.64 -13.66 -8.09
N TYR A 159 -6.67 -13.18 -7.32
CA TYR A 159 -6.08 -13.95 -6.26
C TYR A 159 -7.07 -14.11 -5.09
N LYS A 160 -7.32 -15.34 -4.66
CA LYS A 160 -8.07 -15.66 -3.43
C LYS A 160 -7.18 -16.50 -2.51
N ARG A 161 -6.97 -16.01 -1.29
CA ARG A 161 -6.03 -16.61 -0.33
C ARG A 161 -6.40 -18.03 0.12
N THR A 162 -7.67 -18.43 0.01
CA THR A 162 -8.21 -19.70 0.53
C THR A 162 -8.84 -20.59 -0.54
N LYS A 163 -8.78 -20.17 -1.81
CA LYS A 163 -9.36 -20.90 -2.95
C LYS A 163 -8.41 -20.84 -4.13
N GLU A 164 -8.64 -21.71 -5.11
CA GLU A 164 -7.98 -21.61 -6.41
C GLU A 164 -8.22 -20.23 -7.04
N TRP A 165 -7.27 -19.75 -7.81
CA TRP A 165 -7.34 -18.46 -8.49
C TRP A 165 -8.56 -18.44 -9.41
N GLU A 166 -9.39 -17.42 -9.32
CA GLU A 166 -10.45 -17.21 -10.28
C GLU A 166 -9.86 -16.48 -11.48
N GLY A 167 -9.91 -17.16 -12.63
CA GLY A 167 -9.60 -16.56 -13.92
C GLY A 167 -10.89 -16.15 -14.63
N ASP A 168 -10.88 -14.99 -15.25
CA ASP A 168 -11.94 -14.53 -16.14
C ASP A 168 -11.33 -14.26 -17.52
N LEU A 169 -11.96 -14.80 -18.58
CA LEU A 169 -11.54 -14.61 -19.94
C LEU A 169 -12.66 -13.90 -20.72
N THR A 170 -12.41 -12.64 -21.05
CA THR A 170 -13.34 -11.84 -21.83
C THR A 170 -12.91 -11.83 -23.29
N LYS A 171 -13.84 -12.14 -24.19
CA LYS A 171 -13.68 -12.00 -25.63
C LYS A 171 -14.40 -10.73 -26.08
N VAL A 172 -13.67 -9.83 -26.69
CA VAL A 172 -14.19 -8.58 -27.25
C VAL A 172 -14.07 -8.63 -28.76
N LYS A 173 -15.09 -8.23 -29.46
CA LYS A 173 -15.05 -8.12 -30.93
C LYS A 173 -14.46 -6.78 -31.33
N ILE A 174 -13.63 -6.83 -32.37
CA ILE A 174 -13.05 -5.64 -33.00
C ILE A 174 -13.70 -5.53 -34.37
N ASP A 175 -14.30 -4.36 -34.65
CA ASP A 175 -14.86 -4.08 -35.98
C ASP A 175 -13.77 -3.86 -37.02
N SER A 176 -14.18 -3.72 -38.31
CA SER A 176 -13.25 -3.46 -39.41
C SER A 176 -12.54 -2.11 -39.32
N GLU A 177 -12.96 -1.22 -38.41
CA GLU A 177 -12.35 0.09 -38.14
C GLU A 177 -11.43 0.07 -36.92
N GLY A 178 -11.26 -1.10 -36.26
CA GLY A 178 -10.41 -1.27 -35.08
C GLY A 178 -11.08 -0.83 -33.76
N ARG A 179 -12.38 -0.61 -33.74
CA ARG A 179 -13.13 -0.25 -32.53
C ARG A 179 -13.57 -1.49 -31.79
N VAL A 180 -13.59 -1.36 -30.49
CA VAL A 180 -14.05 -2.40 -29.55
C VAL A 180 -15.56 -2.25 -29.38
N ASP A 181 -16.30 -3.37 -29.60
CA ASP A 181 -17.74 -3.43 -29.45
C ASP A 181 -18.12 -4.07 -28.10
#